data_e3b8e53abb1260c56e477130c066bab0
#
_entry.id   e3b8e53abb1260c56e477130c066bab0
#
_cell.length_a   1.000
_cell.length_b   1.000
_cell.length_c   1.000
_cell.angle_alpha   90.00
_cell.angle_beta   90.00
_cell.angle_gamma   90.00
#
_symmetry.space_group_name_H-M   'P 1'
#
loop_
_entity.id
_entity.type
_entity.pdbx_description
1 polymer ?
#
loop_
_entity_poly.entity_id
_entity_poly.type
_entity_poly.pdbx_seq_one_letter_code
_entity_poly.pdbx_strand_id
1 'polypeptide(L)'
;MDFRNAKELLKVCQEQGLSISALMLQRELTEGEQDPEETDRKMDRVLEIMKSAASTPIHTPVKSMGGLIGGEAKKISDHKDTGKGLCGDLLERAVIYAMATLETNASMGVIVASPTAGSAGIVPGLLLALQETYDLSDEQIKQGLYNASAIGYLAMRNATVAGAVGGCQAEVGIASAMAASATVELMGGSPEQSLAAASTVLMNMLGLVCDPVGGLVEYPCQNRNAAGVANATIAAEIALSGVRQLIPFDEMLEAVYTVGKRLPAELRETALGGCATTPSACAACHMCD
;
A
#
# COMPACT_ATOMS: atom_id res chain seq x y z
N MET A 1 -5.24 -25.04 5.07
CA MET A 1 -5.11 -24.85 3.60
C MET A 1 -4.07 -23.77 3.38
N ASP A 2 -2.85 -24.12 2.99
CA ASP A 2 -1.71 -23.18 2.90
C ASP A 2 -1.27 -23.03 1.45
N PHE A 3 -0.72 -21.88 1.11
CA PHE A 3 -0.06 -21.58 -0.17
C PHE A 3 1.27 -20.87 0.10
N ARG A 4 2.28 -21.19 -0.71
CA ARG A 4 3.63 -20.67 -0.50
C ARG A 4 4.07 -19.66 -1.55
N ASN A 5 3.36 -19.61 -2.66
CA ASN A 5 3.62 -18.74 -3.80
C ASN A 5 2.30 -18.44 -4.52
N ALA A 6 2.30 -17.49 -5.44
CA ALA A 6 1.10 -17.08 -6.16
C ALA A 6 0.57 -18.18 -7.11
N LYS A 7 1.44 -19.01 -7.64
CA LYS A 7 1.03 -20.15 -8.47
C LYS A 7 0.19 -21.16 -7.66
N GLU A 8 0.60 -21.47 -6.43
CA GLU A 8 -0.16 -22.36 -5.53
C GLU A 8 -1.48 -21.70 -5.10
N LEU A 9 -1.45 -20.40 -4.72
CA LEU A 9 -2.64 -19.62 -4.40
C LEU A 9 -3.67 -19.69 -5.54
N LEU A 10 -3.23 -19.40 -6.76
CA LEU A 10 -4.09 -19.40 -7.93
C LEU A 10 -4.69 -20.79 -8.20
N LYS A 11 -3.87 -21.84 -8.08
CA LYS A 11 -4.31 -23.23 -8.23
C LYS A 11 -5.44 -23.55 -7.25
N VAL A 12 -5.30 -23.20 -5.97
CA VAL A 12 -6.32 -23.47 -4.95
C VAL A 12 -7.60 -22.66 -5.24
N CYS A 13 -7.46 -21.36 -5.61
CA CYS A 13 -8.60 -20.55 -6.00
C CYS A 13 -9.40 -21.20 -7.15
N GLN A 14 -8.73 -21.68 -8.19
CA GLN A 14 -9.34 -22.32 -9.34
C GLN A 14 -10.01 -23.65 -8.99
N GLU A 15 -9.33 -24.53 -8.24
CA GLU A 15 -9.82 -25.86 -7.86
C GLU A 15 -11.05 -25.79 -6.94
N GLN A 16 -11.16 -24.73 -6.11
CA GLN A 16 -12.23 -24.61 -5.11
C GLN A 16 -13.26 -23.53 -5.46
N GLY A 17 -13.06 -22.77 -6.54
CA GLY A 17 -13.93 -21.67 -6.91
C GLY A 17 -13.93 -20.53 -5.89
N LEU A 18 -12.78 -20.26 -5.24
CA LEU A 18 -12.63 -19.24 -4.22
C LEU A 18 -11.98 -17.95 -4.78
N SER A 19 -12.35 -16.81 -4.19
CA SER A 19 -11.59 -15.57 -4.34
C SER A 19 -10.30 -15.64 -3.50
N ILE A 20 -9.36 -14.72 -3.77
CA ILE A 20 -8.12 -14.61 -2.96
C ILE A 20 -8.46 -14.28 -1.50
N SER A 21 -9.41 -13.36 -1.29
CA SER A 21 -9.85 -12.96 0.07
C SER A 21 -10.44 -14.14 0.84
N ALA A 22 -11.31 -14.93 0.21
CA ALA A 22 -11.93 -16.09 0.83
C ALA A 22 -10.88 -17.15 1.19
N LEU A 23 -9.92 -17.41 0.30
CA LEU A 23 -8.83 -18.34 0.57
C LEU A 23 -7.95 -17.85 1.72
N MET A 24 -7.63 -16.55 1.77
CA MET A 24 -6.82 -15.99 2.85
C MET A 24 -7.53 -16.06 4.19
N LEU A 25 -8.83 -15.75 4.25
CA LEU A 25 -9.63 -15.90 5.46
C LEU A 25 -9.65 -17.36 5.94
N GLN A 26 -9.89 -18.32 5.04
CA GLN A 26 -9.84 -19.75 5.38
C GLN A 26 -8.47 -20.15 5.94
N ARG A 27 -7.39 -19.62 5.36
CA ARG A 27 -6.04 -19.87 5.84
C ARG A 27 -5.86 -19.35 7.26
N GLU A 28 -6.27 -18.13 7.58
CA GLU A 28 -6.18 -17.56 8.94
C GLU A 28 -6.95 -18.38 9.96
N LEU A 29 -8.14 -18.86 9.59
CA LEU A 29 -8.96 -19.69 10.49
C LEU A 29 -8.39 -21.10 10.70
N THR A 30 -7.76 -21.71 9.68
CA THR A 30 -7.25 -23.08 9.76
C THR A 30 -5.81 -23.17 10.27
N GLU A 31 -4.89 -22.43 9.66
CA GLU A 31 -3.46 -22.47 10.02
C GLU A 31 -3.14 -21.60 11.23
N GLY A 32 -3.91 -20.53 11.43
CA GLY A 32 -3.78 -19.64 12.58
C GLY A 32 -4.53 -20.15 13.83
N GLU A 33 -5.32 -21.22 13.70
CA GLU A 33 -6.20 -21.74 14.78
C GLU A 33 -7.03 -20.62 15.44
N GLN A 34 -7.46 -19.64 14.64
CA GLN A 34 -8.17 -18.46 15.11
C GLN A 34 -9.68 -18.72 15.21
N ASP A 35 -10.30 -18.17 16.25
CA ASP A 35 -11.76 -18.13 16.36
C ASP A 35 -12.35 -17.18 15.31
N PRO A 36 -13.38 -17.61 14.54
CA PRO A 36 -13.98 -16.78 13.49
C PRO A 36 -14.51 -15.43 13.99
N GLU A 37 -15.19 -15.40 15.14
CA GLU A 37 -15.73 -14.16 15.71
C GLU A 37 -14.62 -13.22 16.20
N GLU A 38 -13.54 -13.77 16.75
CA GLU A 38 -12.39 -12.97 17.15
C GLU A 38 -11.64 -12.42 15.93
N THR A 39 -11.50 -13.21 14.88
CA THR A 39 -10.86 -12.80 13.64
C THR A 39 -11.63 -11.64 12.99
N ASP A 40 -12.96 -11.72 12.94
CA ASP A 40 -13.82 -10.66 12.42
C ASP A 40 -13.71 -9.37 13.26
N ARG A 41 -13.79 -9.46 14.58
CA ARG A 41 -13.59 -8.31 15.48
C ARG A 41 -12.22 -7.65 15.32
N LYS A 42 -11.17 -8.43 15.08
CA LYS A 42 -9.83 -7.89 14.80
C LYS A 42 -9.81 -7.12 13.49
N MET A 43 -10.47 -7.64 12.45
CA MET A 43 -10.54 -6.97 11.16
C MET A 43 -11.41 -5.71 11.21
N ASP A 44 -12.50 -5.71 11.97
CA ASP A 44 -13.29 -4.49 12.24
C ASP A 44 -12.41 -3.42 12.89
N ARG A 45 -11.61 -3.80 13.89
CA ARG A 45 -10.69 -2.85 14.54
C ARG A 45 -9.62 -2.31 13.58
N VAL A 46 -9.10 -3.16 12.69
CA VAL A 46 -8.18 -2.72 11.63
C VAL A 46 -8.83 -1.67 10.75
N LEU A 47 -10.06 -1.93 10.27
CA LEU A 47 -10.79 -1.01 9.41
C LEU A 47 -11.12 0.32 10.12
N GLU A 48 -11.54 0.27 11.38
CA GLU A 48 -11.78 1.49 12.19
C GLU A 48 -10.52 2.37 12.30
N ILE A 49 -9.36 1.76 12.60
CA ILE A 49 -8.09 2.49 12.68
C ILE A 49 -7.74 3.11 11.33
N MET A 50 -7.87 2.36 10.23
CA MET A 50 -7.61 2.86 8.88
C MET A 50 -8.51 4.04 8.53
N LYS A 51 -9.81 3.95 8.79
CA LYS A 51 -10.77 5.05 8.59
C LYS A 51 -10.39 6.30 9.40
N SER A 52 -10.08 6.12 10.67
CA SER A 52 -9.69 7.22 11.55
C SER A 52 -8.39 7.88 11.09
N ALA A 53 -7.36 7.08 10.76
CA ALA A 53 -6.07 7.57 10.32
C ALA A 53 -6.14 8.35 8.99
N ALA A 54 -6.99 7.89 8.06
CA ALA A 54 -7.19 8.52 6.76
C ALA A 54 -8.06 9.79 6.80
N SER A 55 -8.92 9.96 7.81
CA SER A 55 -9.87 11.09 7.86
C SER A 55 -9.44 12.21 8.82
N THR A 56 -8.84 11.87 9.95
CA THR A 56 -8.57 12.87 11.01
C THR A 56 -7.74 14.07 10.53
N PRO A 57 -6.61 13.91 9.81
CA PRO A 57 -5.79 15.04 9.38
C PRO A 57 -6.48 15.97 8.36
N ILE A 58 -7.47 15.46 7.64
CA ILE A 58 -8.24 16.26 6.67
C ILE A 58 -9.03 17.35 7.38
N HIS A 59 -9.60 17.01 8.55
CA HIS A 59 -10.41 17.93 9.35
C HIS A 59 -9.59 18.68 10.38
N THR A 60 -8.59 18.03 10.96
CA THR A 60 -7.71 18.58 12.01
C THR A 60 -6.26 18.35 11.61
N PRO A 61 -5.67 19.29 10.83
CA PRO A 61 -4.29 19.15 10.39
C PRO A 61 -3.33 18.96 11.57
N VAL A 62 -2.45 18.00 11.43
CA VAL A 62 -1.44 17.66 12.43
C VAL A 62 -0.05 18.09 11.94
N LYS A 63 0.88 18.27 12.86
CA LYS A 63 2.29 18.52 12.55
C LYS A 63 3.09 17.26 12.83
N SER A 64 3.91 16.84 11.89
CA SER A 64 4.82 15.71 12.06
C SER A 64 5.91 16.00 13.09
N MET A 65 6.53 14.94 13.61
CA MET A 65 7.63 15.06 14.59
C MET A 65 8.85 15.78 14.02
N GLY A 66 9.23 15.48 12.78
CA GLY A 66 10.34 16.15 12.10
C GLY A 66 9.96 17.51 11.52
N GLY A 67 8.67 17.81 11.44
CA GLY A 67 8.18 19.09 10.94
C GLY A 67 8.23 19.24 9.42
N LEU A 68 8.53 18.18 8.68
CA LEU A 68 8.66 18.21 7.21
C LEU A 68 7.30 18.08 6.49
N ILE A 69 6.30 17.48 7.13
CA ILE A 69 4.95 17.32 6.61
C ILE A 69 3.89 17.73 7.64
N GLY A 70 2.68 18.02 7.16
CA GLY A 70 1.50 18.31 7.99
C GLY A 70 0.56 19.31 7.34
N GLY A 71 -0.68 18.86 7.08
CA GLY A 71 -1.74 19.64 6.43
C GLY A 71 -1.79 19.55 4.91
N GLU A 72 -0.97 18.71 4.28
CA GLU A 72 -0.96 18.49 2.83
C GLU A 72 -2.26 17.80 2.38
N ALA A 73 -2.73 16.81 3.14
CA ALA A 73 -4.00 16.12 2.86
C ALA A 73 -5.17 17.09 2.84
N LYS A 74 -5.23 18.01 3.81
CA LYS A 74 -6.25 19.06 3.82
C LYS A 74 -6.14 19.99 2.61
N LYS A 75 -4.94 20.42 2.23
CA LYS A 75 -4.73 21.28 1.05
C LYS A 75 -5.24 20.62 -0.23
N ILE A 76 -4.99 19.32 -0.41
CA ILE A 76 -5.49 18.59 -1.57
C ILE A 76 -7.00 18.42 -1.51
N SER A 77 -7.57 18.17 -0.34
CA SER A 77 -9.03 18.14 -0.13
C SER A 77 -9.68 19.47 -0.49
N ASP A 78 -9.15 20.58 0.03
CA ASP A 78 -9.63 21.91 -0.28
C ASP A 78 -9.52 22.23 -1.79
N HIS A 79 -8.44 21.78 -2.46
CA HIS A 79 -8.29 21.93 -3.90
C HIS A 79 -9.31 21.11 -4.68
N LYS A 80 -9.57 19.87 -4.28
CA LYS A 80 -10.61 19.01 -4.85
C LYS A 80 -11.97 19.70 -4.81
N ASP A 81 -12.32 20.33 -3.69
CA ASP A 81 -13.60 21.02 -3.50
C ASP A 81 -13.78 22.24 -4.42
N THR A 82 -12.70 22.76 -5.01
CA THR A 82 -12.79 23.81 -6.06
C THR A 82 -13.30 23.29 -7.40
N GLY A 83 -13.39 21.97 -7.58
CA GLY A 83 -13.74 21.34 -8.87
C GLY A 83 -12.65 21.44 -9.95
N LYS A 84 -11.41 21.80 -9.58
CA LYS A 84 -10.26 21.95 -10.50
C LYS A 84 -9.26 20.79 -10.44
N GLY A 85 -9.63 19.71 -9.76
CA GLY A 85 -8.78 18.53 -9.67
C GLY A 85 -8.49 17.88 -11.02
N LEU A 86 -7.30 17.28 -11.16
CA LEU A 86 -6.83 16.67 -12.41
C LEU A 86 -7.06 15.17 -12.49
N CYS A 87 -7.18 14.51 -11.33
CA CYS A 87 -7.11 13.05 -11.26
C CYS A 87 -8.48 12.35 -11.27
N GLY A 88 -9.57 13.12 -11.25
CA GLY A 88 -10.92 12.58 -11.06
C GLY A 88 -11.19 12.14 -9.60
N ASP A 89 -12.46 11.97 -9.25
CA ASP A 89 -12.91 11.84 -7.86
C ASP A 89 -12.25 10.68 -7.11
N LEU A 90 -12.19 9.50 -7.70
CA LEU A 90 -11.60 8.30 -7.08
C LEU A 90 -10.13 8.52 -6.69
N LEU A 91 -9.31 8.93 -7.67
CA LEU A 91 -7.87 9.03 -7.42
C LEU A 91 -7.53 10.22 -6.52
N GLU A 92 -8.27 11.32 -6.60
CA GLU A 92 -8.12 12.45 -5.67
C GLU A 92 -8.40 12.04 -4.23
N ARG A 93 -9.50 11.31 -3.98
CA ARG A 93 -9.80 10.74 -2.65
C ARG A 93 -8.70 9.81 -2.18
N ALA A 94 -8.25 8.88 -3.04
CA ALA A 94 -7.18 7.94 -2.69
C ALA A 94 -5.88 8.65 -2.29
N VAL A 95 -5.50 9.70 -3.01
CA VAL A 95 -4.33 10.53 -2.68
C VAL A 95 -4.51 11.24 -1.35
N ILE A 96 -5.67 11.86 -1.11
CA ILE A 96 -5.99 12.56 0.15
C ILE A 96 -5.87 11.60 1.33
N TYR A 97 -6.51 10.43 1.26
CA TYR A 97 -6.50 9.44 2.35
C TYR A 97 -5.11 8.83 2.59
N ALA A 98 -4.37 8.57 1.51
CA ALA A 98 -3.00 8.06 1.63
C ALA A 98 -2.08 9.07 2.32
N MET A 99 -2.15 10.34 1.96
CA MET A 99 -1.34 11.40 2.57
C MET A 99 -1.78 11.68 4.01
N ALA A 100 -3.10 11.70 4.30
CA ALA A 100 -3.61 11.85 5.65
C ALA A 100 -3.12 10.74 6.60
N THR A 101 -3.13 9.48 6.12
CA THR A 101 -2.62 8.36 6.90
C THR A 101 -1.14 8.54 7.26
N LEU A 102 -0.33 9.05 6.33
CA LEU A 102 1.08 9.36 6.61
C LEU A 102 1.26 10.54 7.56
N GLU A 103 0.40 11.55 7.51
CA GLU A 103 0.38 12.63 8.50
C GLU A 103 0.05 12.09 9.90
N THR A 104 -0.92 11.18 10.00
CA THR A 104 -1.24 10.49 11.26
C THR A 104 -0.03 9.70 11.78
N ASN A 105 0.62 8.91 10.91
CA ASN A 105 1.83 8.17 11.28
C ASN A 105 2.95 9.09 11.75
N ALA A 106 3.27 10.14 11.00
CA ALA A 106 4.36 11.06 11.29
C ALA A 106 4.12 11.95 12.52
N SER A 107 2.87 12.11 12.96
CA SER A 107 2.50 12.79 14.20
C SER A 107 2.37 11.85 15.40
N MET A 108 2.86 10.60 15.29
CA MET A 108 2.77 9.55 16.33
C MET A 108 1.34 9.09 16.63
N GLY A 109 0.43 9.26 15.69
CA GLY A 109 -0.93 8.70 15.76
C GLY A 109 -0.95 7.19 15.48
N VAL A 110 -2.10 6.57 15.71
CA VAL A 110 -2.29 5.13 15.50
C VAL A 110 -2.63 4.85 14.04
N ILE A 111 -1.87 3.97 13.41
CA ILE A 111 -2.10 3.49 12.04
C ILE A 111 -2.03 1.96 11.99
N VAL A 112 -2.46 1.38 10.88
CA VAL A 112 -2.20 -0.02 10.56
C VAL A 112 -1.06 -0.10 9.55
N ALA A 113 0.04 -0.75 9.92
CA ALA A 113 1.13 -1.01 8.97
C ALA A 113 0.66 -1.96 7.86
N SER A 114 0.79 -1.54 6.59
CA SER A 114 0.35 -2.32 5.43
C SER A 114 1.26 -2.12 4.20
N PRO A 115 2.38 -2.88 4.04
CA PRO A 115 2.94 -3.82 5.03
C PRO A 115 3.82 -3.15 6.09
N THR A 116 4.27 -1.89 5.88
CA THR A 116 5.10 -1.12 6.82
C THR A 116 4.45 0.21 7.20
N ALA A 117 4.96 0.89 8.23
CA ALA A 117 4.50 2.22 8.60
C ALA A 117 4.76 3.25 7.47
N GLY A 118 5.88 3.12 6.74
CA GLY A 118 6.25 4.01 5.63
C GLY A 118 5.35 3.91 4.41
N SER A 119 4.60 2.85 4.26
CA SER A 119 3.65 2.63 3.16
C SER A 119 2.20 2.48 3.63
N ALA A 120 1.91 2.77 4.89
CA ALA A 120 0.64 2.51 5.55
C ALA A 120 -0.57 3.25 4.94
N GLY A 121 -0.34 4.28 4.14
CA GLY A 121 -1.40 5.07 3.51
C GLY A 121 -1.98 4.45 2.24
N ILE A 122 -1.27 3.53 1.58
CA ILE A 122 -1.63 3.08 0.23
C ILE A 122 -2.87 2.20 0.23
N VAL A 123 -2.87 1.13 1.04
CA VAL A 123 -4.00 0.19 1.11
C VAL A 123 -5.27 0.90 1.58
N PRO A 124 -5.30 1.58 2.75
CA PRO A 124 -6.51 2.28 3.17
C PRO A 124 -6.88 3.43 2.23
N GLY A 125 -5.88 4.15 1.69
CA GLY A 125 -6.12 5.25 0.77
C GLY A 125 -6.96 4.85 -0.44
N LEU A 126 -6.59 3.75 -1.10
CA LEU A 126 -7.32 3.29 -2.28
C LEU A 126 -8.63 2.58 -1.90
N LEU A 127 -8.63 1.70 -0.89
CA LEU A 127 -9.84 0.95 -0.53
C LEU A 127 -10.96 1.84 0.01
N LEU A 128 -10.64 2.84 0.83
CA LEU A 128 -11.64 3.80 1.34
C LEU A 128 -12.17 4.73 0.23
N ALA A 129 -11.31 5.12 -0.73
CA ALA A 129 -11.76 5.87 -1.89
C ALA A 129 -12.72 5.05 -2.77
N LEU A 130 -12.44 3.74 -2.96
CA LEU A 130 -13.35 2.82 -3.63
C LEU A 130 -14.67 2.67 -2.86
N GLN A 131 -14.58 2.53 -1.54
CA GLN A 131 -15.77 2.44 -0.68
C GLN A 131 -16.74 3.59 -0.93
N GLU A 132 -16.24 4.81 -0.92
CA GLU A 132 -17.09 5.99 -1.12
C GLU A 132 -17.53 6.18 -2.57
N THR A 133 -16.68 5.83 -3.54
CA THR A 133 -17.00 6.03 -4.96
C THR A 133 -18.02 5.03 -5.48
N TYR A 134 -17.98 3.80 -4.98
CA TYR A 134 -18.84 2.69 -5.44
C TYR A 134 -19.84 2.21 -4.39
N ASP A 135 -19.99 2.91 -3.27
CA ASP A 135 -20.91 2.58 -2.16
C ASP A 135 -20.71 1.14 -1.64
N LEU A 136 -19.42 0.77 -1.45
CA LEU A 136 -19.09 -0.55 -0.94
C LEU A 136 -19.31 -0.64 0.58
N SER A 137 -19.82 -1.77 1.04
CA SER A 137 -20.00 -2.02 2.47
C SER A 137 -18.67 -2.27 3.19
N ASP A 138 -18.66 -2.11 4.52
CA ASP A 138 -17.49 -2.43 5.36
C ASP A 138 -17.08 -3.89 5.18
N GLU A 139 -18.03 -4.79 5.01
CA GLU A 139 -17.75 -6.21 4.77
C GLU A 139 -16.97 -6.44 3.46
N GLN A 140 -17.35 -5.73 2.40
CA GLN A 140 -16.60 -5.79 1.14
C GLN A 140 -15.19 -5.22 1.31
N ILE A 141 -15.02 -4.14 2.07
CA ILE A 141 -13.67 -3.60 2.36
C ILE A 141 -12.84 -4.60 3.19
N LYS A 142 -13.43 -5.29 4.17
CA LYS A 142 -12.74 -6.38 4.89
C LYS A 142 -12.28 -7.49 3.95
N GLN A 143 -13.09 -7.87 2.96
CA GLN A 143 -12.67 -8.81 1.91
C GLN A 143 -11.46 -8.26 1.13
N GLY A 144 -11.49 -6.98 0.73
CA GLY A 144 -10.33 -6.32 0.10
C GLY A 144 -9.07 -6.38 0.99
N LEU A 145 -9.22 -6.20 2.30
CA LEU A 145 -8.11 -6.30 3.25
C LEU A 145 -7.55 -7.73 3.36
N TYR A 146 -8.39 -8.77 3.32
CA TYR A 146 -7.92 -10.16 3.24
C TYR A 146 -7.18 -10.45 1.93
N ASN A 147 -7.68 -9.95 0.79
CA ASN A 147 -6.95 -10.06 -0.47
C ASN A 147 -5.58 -9.38 -0.39
N ALA A 148 -5.53 -8.13 0.07
CA ALA A 148 -4.29 -7.39 0.28
C ALA A 148 -3.32 -8.17 1.20
N SER A 149 -3.83 -8.77 2.28
CA SER A 149 -3.04 -9.58 3.22
C SER A 149 -2.40 -10.79 2.55
N ALA A 150 -3.08 -11.45 1.61
CA ALA A 150 -2.51 -12.57 0.85
C ALA A 150 -1.29 -12.15 0.02
N ILE A 151 -1.37 -11.00 -0.66
CA ILE A 151 -0.25 -10.45 -1.44
C ILE A 151 0.91 -10.05 -0.51
N GLY A 152 0.62 -9.38 0.60
CA GLY A 152 1.62 -9.03 1.61
C GLY A 152 2.30 -10.25 2.21
N TYR A 153 1.55 -11.30 2.52
CA TYR A 153 2.07 -12.58 3.01
C TYR A 153 3.05 -13.21 2.02
N LEU A 154 2.70 -13.28 0.73
CA LEU A 154 3.58 -13.81 -0.30
C LEU A 154 4.87 -13.00 -0.42
N ALA A 155 4.79 -11.67 -0.33
CA ALA A 155 5.95 -10.80 -0.38
C ALA A 155 6.87 -10.98 0.84
N MET A 156 6.31 -11.06 2.05
CA MET A 156 7.08 -11.32 3.28
C MET A 156 7.78 -12.67 3.24
N ARG A 157 7.11 -13.69 2.67
CA ARG A 157 7.62 -15.05 2.60
C ARG A 157 8.72 -15.22 1.57
N ASN A 158 8.57 -14.64 0.37
CA ASN A 158 9.39 -14.95 -0.80
C ASN A 158 10.35 -13.82 -1.21
N ALA A 159 10.23 -12.64 -0.59
CA ALA A 159 11.09 -11.49 -0.85
C ALA A 159 11.39 -10.73 0.44
N THR A 160 11.00 -9.47 0.52
CA THR A 160 11.10 -8.62 1.69
C THR A 160 10.08 -7.48 1.60
N VAL A 161 9.66 -6.96 2.74
CA VAL A 161 8.84 -5.73 2.83
C VAL A 161 9.61 -4.58 3.48
N ALA A 162 10.88 -4.76 3.81
CA ALA A 162 11.70 -3.78 4.51
C ALA A 162 12.48 -2.89 3.55
N GLY A 163 12.33 -1.56 3.70
CA GLY A 163 13.06 -0.56 2.91
C GLY A 163 14.56 -0.64 3.09
N ALA A 164 15.03 -0.95 4.29
CA ALA A 164 16.45 -1.16 4.63
C ALA A 164 17.08 -2.35 3.89
N VAL A 165 16.28 -3.32 3.44
CA VAL A 165 16.75 -4.48 2.68
C VAL A 165 16.55 -4.32 1.18
N GLY A 166 15.37 -3.83 0.77
CA GLY A 166 14.94 -3.84 -0.61
C GLY A 166 14.68 -2.47 -1.25
N GLY A 167 14.86 -1.38 -0.52
CA GLY A 167 14.45 -0.05 -0.98
C GLY A 167 12.94 0.17 -0.88
N CYS A 168 12.45 1.33 -1.30
CA CYS A 168 11.02 1.66 -1.29
C CYS A 168 10.17 0.78 -2.22
N GLN A 169 10.78 0.12 -3.21
CA GLN A 169 10.09 -0.90 -4.02
C GLN A 169 9.55 -2.05 -3.15
N ALA A 170 10.23 -2.38 -2.03
CA ALA A 170 9.80 -3.39 -1.08
C ALA A 170 8.70 -2.89 -0.12
N GLU A 171 8.58 -1.60 0.11
CA GLU A 171 7.54 -1.02 0.96
C GLU A 171 6.37 -0.51 0.13
N VAL A 172 6.59 0.61 -0.58
CA VAL A 172 5.58 1.27 -1.41
C VAL A 172 5.17 0.39 -2.59
N GLY A 173 6.12 -0.33 -3.22
CA GLY A 173 5.82 -1.26 -4.31
C GLY A 173 4.92 -2.41 -3.85
N ILE A 174 5.24 -3.06 -2.72
CA ILE A 174 4.41 -4.13 -2.19
C ILE A 174 3.05 -3.61 -1.72
N ALA A 175 2.99 -2.49 -0.98
CA ALA A 175 1.72 -1.89 -0.56
C ALA A 175 0.81 -1.56 -1.75
N SER A 176 1.40 -1.02 -2.83
CA SER A 176 0.66 -0.73 -4.06
C SER A 176 0.19 -2.00 -4.77
N ALA A 177 0.98 -3.08 -4.76
CA ALA A 177 0.58 -4.38 -5.29
C ALA A 177 -0.57 -5.00 -4.47
N MET A 178 -0.52 -4.87 -3.13
CA MET A 178 -1.60 -5.26 -2.22
C MET A 178 -2.90 -4.51 -2.56
N ALA A 179 -2.83 -3.19 -2.70
CA ALA A 179 -3.97 -2.35 -3.02
C ALA A 179 -4.54 -2.63 -4.42
N ALA A 180 -3.68 -2.84 -5.42
CA ALA A 180 -4.09 -3.15 -6.79
C ALA A 180 -4.82 -4.49 -6.89
N SER A 181 -4.29 -5.53 -6.24
CA SER A 181 -4.91 -6.87 -6.19
C SER A 181 -6.29 -6.81 -5.53
N ALA A 182 -6.40 -6.14 -4.37
CA ALA A 182 -7.66 -5.95 -3.66
C ALA A 182 -8.68 -5.16 -4.50
N THR A 183 -8.23 -4.12 -5.18
CA THR A 183 -9.09 -3.32 -6.08
C THR A 183 -9.68 -4.18 -7.19
N VAL A 184 -8.87 -5.02 -7.84
CA VAL A 184 -9.34 -5.91 -8.90
C VAL A 184 -10.42 -6.86 -8.39
N GLU A 185 -10.24 -7.48 -7.24
CA GLU A 185 -11.24 -8.38 -6.66
C GLU A 185 -12.53 -7.64 -6.27
N LEU A 186 -12.42 -6.47 -5.62
CA LEU A 186 -13.57 -5.64 -5.25
C LEU A 186 -14.39 -5.18 -6.47
N MET A 187 -13.72 -4.97 -7.60
CA MET A 187 -14.36 -4.60 -8.86
C MET A 187 -14.80 -5.82 -9.71
N GLY A 188 -14.81 -7.03 -9.13
CA GLY A 188 -15.33 -8.25 -9.75
C GLY A 188 -14.35 -8.96 -10.68
N GLY A 189 -13.07 -8.60 -10.64
CA GLY A 189 -12.02 -9.30 -11.40
C GLY A 189 -11.67 -10.66 -10.82
N SER A 190 -11.01 -11.48 -11.63
CA SER A 190 -10.58 -12.84 -11.25
C SER A 190 -9.30 -12.84 -10.42
N PRO A 191 -8.98 -13.95 -9.71
CA PRO A 191 -7.70 -14.12 -9.04
C PRO A 191 -6.49 -13.93 -9.96
N GLU A 192 -6.59 -14.36 -11.22
CA GLU A 192 -5.54 -14.14 -12.23
C GLU A 192 -5.32 -12.67 -12.53
N GLN A 193 -6.41 -11.91 -12.68
CA GLN A 193 -6.34 -10.46 -12.91
C GLN A 193 -5.78 -9.74 -11.67
N SER A 194 -6.15 -10.16 -10.46
CA SER A 194 -5.60 -9.62 -9.21
C SER A 194 -4.09 -9.79 -9.14
N LEU A 195 -3.57 -10.98 -9.44
CA LEU A 195 -2.12 -11.23 -9.48
C LEU A 195 -1.43 -10.50 -10.64
N ALA A 196 -2.10 -10.33 -11.78
CA ALA A 196 -1.58 -9.55 -12.90
C ALA A 196 -1.44 -8.07 -12.54
N ALA A 197 -2.42 -7.49 -11.84
CA ALA A 197 -2.35 -6.12 -11.34
C ALA A 197 -1.19 -5.94 -10.35
N ALA A 198 -1.07 -6.86 -9.39
CA ALA A 198 0.05 -6.87 -8.44
C ALA A 198 1.42 -6.94 -9.13
N SER A 199 1.56 -7.81 -10.15
CA SER A 199 2.79 -7.92 -10.96
C SER A 199 3.09 -6.63 -11.72
N THR A 200 2.07 -5.98 -12.32
CA THR A 200 2.20 -4.70 -13.04
C THR A 200 2.75 -3.61 -12.13
N VAL A 201 2.22 -3.50 -10.90
CA VAL A 201 2.73 -2.55 -9.91
C VAL A 201 4.20 -2.77 -9.62
N LEU A 202 4.60 -4.02 -9.33
CA LEU A 202 6.00 -4.32 -8.99
C LEU A 202 6.95 -3.98 -10.13
N MET A 203 6.54 -4.22 -11.37
CA MET A 203 7.31 -3.87 -12.57
C MET A 203 7.47 -2.36 -12.71
N ASN A 204 6.39 -1.59 -12.49
CA ASN A 204 6.41 -0.13 -12.61
C ASN A 204 7.25 0.54 -11.52
N MET A 205 7.38 -0.09 -10.35
CA MET A 205 8.08 0.47 -9.18
C MET A 205 9.44 -0.18 -8.93
N LEU A 206 9.90 -1.04 -9.83
CA LEU A 206 11.18 -1.72 -9.72
C LEU A 206 12.34 -0.71 -9.68
N GLY A 207 13.21 -0.84 -8.68
CA GLY A 207 14.34 0.06 -8.49
C GLY A 207 14.05 1.31 -7.65
N LEU A 208 12.84 1.49 -7.13
CA LEU A 208 12.53 2.62 -6.25
C LEU A 208 13.35 2.53 -4.96
N VAL A 209 14.21 3.52 -4.76
CA VAL A 209 15.13 3.61 -3.61
C VAL A 209 14.42 4.08 -2.34
N CYS A 210 14.99 3.80 -1.17
CA CYS A 210 14.52 4.31 0.12
C CYS A 210 15.51 5.35 0.66
N ASP A 211 15.14 6.62 0.59
CA ASP A 211 16.01 7.78 0.84
C ASP A 211 15.31 8.88 1.68
N PRO A 212 14.77 8.53 2.87
CA PRO A 212 13.99 9.45 3.68
C PRO A 212 14.85 10.59 4.20
N VAL A 213 14.34 11.83 4.11
CA VAL A 213 15.00 13.02 4.63
C VAL A 213 15.08 12.95 6.15
N GLY A 214 16.29 13.10 6.69
CA GLY A 214 16.54 12.95 8.13
C GLY A 214 16.29 11.56 8.69
N GLY A 215 16.11 10.53 7.85
CA GLY A 215 15.76 9.18 8.29
C GLY A 215 14.33 9.05 8.80
N LEU A 216 13.49 10.06 8.63
CA LEU A 216 12.12 10.09 9.11
C LEU A 216 11.12 9.65 8.02
N VAL A 217 10.07 8.94 8.43
CA VAL A 217 8.97 8.52 7.54
C VAL A 217 8.02 9.70 7.28
N GLU A 218 8.56 10.75 6.67
CA GLU A 218 7.85 11.98 6.34
C GLU A 218 8.02 12.30 4.85
N TYR A 219 9.17 12.82 4.44
CA TYR A 219 9.46 13.19 3.06
C TYR A 219 10.63 12.34 2.51
N PRO A 220 10.54 11.72 1.33
CA PRO A 220 9.45 11.76 0.35
C PRO A 220 8.34 10.71 0.57
N CYS A 221 8.29 10.03 1.73
CA CYS A 221 7.40 8.90 1.98
C CYS A 221 5.91 9.25 1.75
N GLN A 222 5.47 10.43 2.22
CA GLN A 222 4.09 10.88 2.00
C GLN A 222 3.76 10.98 0.50
N ASN A 223 4.62 11.63 -0.29
CA ASN A 223 4.41 11.76 -1.73
C ASN A 223 4.46 10.41 -2.46
N ARG A 224 5.29 9.46 -1.97
CA ARG A 224 5.36 8.10 -2.53
C ARG A 224 4.12 7.28 -2.23
N ASN A 225 3.44 7.51 -1.11
CA ASN A 225 2.14 6.90 -0.86
C ASN A 225 1.08 7.41 -1.86
N ALA A 226 1.06 8.71 -2.15
CA ALA A 226 0.22 9.28 -3.20
C ALA A 226 0.52 8.69 -4.59
N ALA A 227 1.80 8.56 -4.96
CA ALA A 227 2.21 7.89 -6.20
C ALA A 227 1.83 6.40 -6.20
N GLY A 228 1.90 5.75 -5.04
CA GLY A 228 1.56 4.34 -4.86
C GLY A 228 0.09 4.04 -5.16
N VAL A 229 -0.84 4.85 -4.64
CA VAL A 229 -2.28 4.68 -4.95
C VAL A 229 -2.57 4.91 -6.43
N ALA A 230 -1.90 5.87 -7.06
CA ALA A 230 -2.05 6.12 -8.50
C ALA A 230 -1.57 4.92 -9.32
N ASN A 231 -0.41 4.35 -8.99
CA ASN A 231 0.13 3.17 -9.66
C ASN A 231 -0.79 1.95 -9.45
N ALA A 232 -1.30 1.74 -8.24
CA ALA A 232 -2.24 0.66 -7.94
C ALA A 232 -3.53 0.78 -8.77
N THR A 233 -4.09 1.99 -8.88
CA THR A 233 -5.30 2.26 -9.67
C THR A 233 -5.08 1.95 -11.14
N ILE A 234 -3.96 2.42 -11.72
CA ILE A 234 -3.63 2.17 -13.13
C ILE A 234 -3.42 0.67 -13.38
N ALA A 235 -2.72 -0.02 -12.48
CA ALA A 235 -2.47 -1.45 -12.64
C ALA A 235 -3.75 -2.28 -12.55
N ALA A 236 -4.67 -1.91 -11.65
CA ALA A 236 -5.98 -2.54 -11.53
C ALA A 236 -6.81 -2.34 -12.81
N GLU A 237 -6.87 -1.12 -13.35
CA GLU A 237 -7.56 -0.80 -14.61
C GLU A 237 -7.03 -1.62 -15.79
N ILE A 238 -5.69 -1.71 -15.93
CA ILE A 238 -5.04 -2.51 -16.97
C ILE A 238 -5.48 -3.99 -16.88
N ALA A 239 -5.47 -4.55 -15.67
CA ALA A 239 -5.85 -5.95 -15.46
C ALA A 239 -7.34 -6.21 -15.69
N LEU A 240 -8.22 -5.33 -15.19
CA LEU A 240 -9.67 -5.41 -15.41
C LEU A 240 -10.04 -5.28 -16.88
N SER A 241 -9.29 -4.48 -17.65
CA SER A 241 -9.47 -4.35 -19.11
C SER A 241 -9.03 -5.60 -19.89
N GLY A 242 -8.55 -6.65 -19.23
CA GLY A 242 -8.15 -7.90 -19.85
C GLY A 242 -6.76 -7.91 -20.49
N VAL A 243 -5.93 -6.89 -20.23
CA VAL A 243 -4.54 -6.85 -20.68
C VAL A 243 -3.74 -7.91 -19.92
N ARG A 244 -3.14 -8.83 -20.66
CA ARG A 244 -2.35 -9.93 -20.08
C ARG A 244 -0.98 -9.46 -19.64
N GLN A 245 -0.58 -9.87 -18.44
CA GLN A 245 0.76 -9.62 -17.94
C GLN A 245 1.74 -10.73 -18.41
N LEU A 246 2.90 -10.33 -18.93
CA LEU A 246 3.92 -11.27 -19.40
C LEU A 246 4.66 -11.95 -18.26
N ILE A 247 4.98 -11.17 -17.19
CA ILE A 247 5.79 -11.65 -16.06
C ILE A 247 4.87 -11.98 -14.89
N PRO A 248 4.83 -13.25 -14.44
CA PRO A 248 4.04 -13.65 -13.28
C PRO A 248 4.47 -12.95 -11.99
N PHE A 249 3.55 -12.83 -11.03
CA PHE A 249 3.81 -12.17 -9.75
C PHE A 249 4.99 -12.77 -8.97
N ASP A 250 5.13 -14.09 -8.95
CA ASP A 250 6.24 -14.75 -8.25
C ASP A 250 7.61 -14.36 -8.83
N GLU A 251 7.72 -14.25 -10.16
CA GLU A 251 8.95 -13.82 -10.82
C GLU A 251 9.24 -12.32 -10.54
N MET A 252 8.21 -11.50 -10.46
CA MET A 252 8.38 -10.10 -10.09
C MET A 252 8.80 -9.91 -8.64
N LEU A 253 8.33 -10.74 -7.71
CA LEU A 253 8.83 -10.74 -6.33
C LEU A 253 10.33 -11.08 -6.27
N GLU A 254 10.78 -12.08 -7.02
CA GLU A 254 12.20 -12.42 -7.12
C GLU A 254 13.02 -11.27 -7.72
N ALA A 255 12.50 -10.62 -8.76
CA ALA A 255 13.13 -9.46 -9.37
C ALA A 255 13.28 -8.30 -8.38
N VAL A 256 12.21 -7.95 -7.63
CA VAL A 256 12.23 -6.93 -6.57
C VAL A 256 13.29 -7.26 -5.51
N TYR A 257 13.33 -8.50 -5.04
CA TYR A 257 14.32 -8.93 -4.04
C TYR A 257 15.75 -8.83 -4.56
N THR A 258 15.99 -9.30 -5.78
CA THR A 258 17.31 -9.31 -6.41
C THR A 258 17.81 -7.89 -6.69
N VAL A 259 16.95 -7.02 -7.24
CA VAL A 259 17.26 -5.60 -7.47
C VAL A 259 17.51 -4.88 -6.14
N GLY A 260 16.66 -5.09 -5.13
CA GLY A 260 16.82 -4.49 -3.82
C GLY A 260 18.18 -4.80 -3.18
N LYS A 261 18.62 -6.04 -3.26
CA LYS A 261 19.94 -6.45 -2.74
C LYS A 261 21.13 -5.81 -3.48
N ARG A 262 20.92 -5.33 -4.70
CA ARG A 262 21.94 -4.64 -5.51
C ARG A 262 21.93 -3.14 -5.33
N LEU A 263 20.92 -2.57 -4.66
CA LEU A 263 20.92 -1.15 -4.33
C LEU A 263 22.09 -0.85 -3.37
N PRO A 264 22.83 0.27 -3.58
CA PRO A 264 23.84 0.72 -2.63
C PRO A 264 23.25 0.97 -1.24
N ALA A 265 24.05 0.85 -0.20
CA ALA A 265 23.61 1.07 1.18
C ALA A 265 23.01 2.46 1.39
N GLU A 266 23.57 3.47 0.71
CA GLU A 266 23.14 4.87 0.76
C GLU A 266 21.70 5.09 0.28
N LEU A 267 21.14 4.12 -0.48
CA LEU A 267 19.79 4.18 -1.06
C LEU A 267 18.81 3.18 -0.41
N ARG A 268 19.18 2.66 0.78
CA ARG A 268 18.38 1.70 1.56
C ARG A 268 18.11 2.20 2.97
N GLU A 269 17.31 3.27 3.08
CA GLU A 269 16.80 3.83 4.35
C GLU A 269 17.88 4.41 5.29
N THR A 270 19.05 4.73 4.76
CA THR A 270 20.18 5.24 5.56
C THR A 270 20.26 6.77 5.63
N ALA A 271 19.42 7.47 4.86
CA ALA A 271 19.52 8.93 4.68
C ALA A 271 20.87 9.45 4.14
N LEU A 272 21.69 8.56 3.57
CA LEU A 272 23.03 8.90 3.06
C LEU A 272 23.06 9.15 1.55
N GLY A 273 21.92 9.11 0.86
CA GLY A 273 21.83 9.29 -0.59
C GLY A 273 20.45 9.76 -1.05
N GLY A 274 20.30 9.95 -2.35
CA GLY A 274 19.02 10.32 -2.98
C GLY A 274 18.46 11.65 -2.50
N CYS A 275 17.16 11.71 -2.23
CA CYS A 275 16.46 12.90 -1.74
C CYS A 275 17.08 13.45 -0.46
N ALA A 276 17.51 12.57 0.45
CA ALA A 276 18.03 12.95 1.76
C ALA A 276 19.29 13.83 1.70
N THR A 277 20.10 13.71 0.64
CA THR A 277 21.36 14.45 0.50
C THR A 277 21.27 15.69 -0.38
N THR A 278 20.07 16.07 -0.82
CA THR A 278 19.89 17.30 -1.58
C THR A 278 20.08 18.53 -0.67
N PRO A 279 20.62 19.65 -1.19
CA PRO A 279 20.86 20.84 -0.37
C PRO A 279 19.63 21.33 0.39
N SER A 280 18.46 21.30 -0.25
CA SER A 280 17.20 21.71 0.39
C SER A 280 16.76 20.75 1.49
N ALA A 281 16.98 19.44 1.32
CA ALA A 281 16.67 18.46 2.34
C ALA A 281 17.58 18.61 3.56
N CYS A 282 18.88 18.80 3.34
CA CYS A 282 19.84 19.08 4.41
C CYS A 282 19.50 20.36 5.18
N ALA A 283 19.09 21.42 4.49
CA ALA A 283 18.69 22.68 5.13
C ALA A 283 17.36 22.57 5.91
N ALA A 284 16.45 21.66 5.52
CA ALA A 284 15.19 21.43 6.21
C ALA A 284 15.30 20.45 7.38
N CYS A 285 16.35 19.64 7.39
CA CYS A 285 16.56 18.61 8.40
C CYS A 285 17.29 19.21 9.62
N HIS A 286 16.52 19.59 10.66
CA HIS A 286 17.08 20.09 11.94
C HIS A 286 17.75 18.99 12.79
N MET A 287 17.89 17.78 12.30
CA MET A 287 18.50 16.65 13.02
C MET A 287 20.02 16.52 12.77
N CYS A 288 20.57 17.36 11.90
CA CYS A 288 22.00 17.35 11.55
C CYS A 288 22.80 18.50 12.22
N ASP A 289 22.14 19.31 13.04
CA ASP A 289 22.75 20.42 13.81
C ASP A 289 23.21 19.98 15.21
#